data_af8f5424e95649a0fcb4c0e0c3d0d5e4
#
_entry.id   af8f5424e95649a0fcb4c0e0c3d0d5e4
#
_cell.length_a   1.000
_cell.length_b   1.000
_cell.length_c   1.000
_cell.angle_alpha   90.00
_cell.angle_beta   90.00
_cell.angle_gamma   90.00
#
_symmetry.space_group_name_H-M   'P 1'
#
loop_
_entity.id
_entity.type
_entity.pdbx_description
1 polymer ?
#
loop_
_entity_poly.entity_id
_entity_poly.type
_entity_poly.pdbx_seq_one_letter_code
_entity_poly.pdbx_strand_id
1 'polypeptide(L)'
;MGYELTAKTSAGKQFQDAARQHIATFRERASAADSSAEIEERNFSDLQSSGFASAFVPEACGGWGLESVHDWIAGLATLARGDGSTAIAICMHLSVSRGMAAAYNLAIATNKDPAGPASPLTAIAGGKMLICATATERGTDNLHPMTEAVLTDDGYLINGAKMFVTMSPIATHLAMNLRMRDADGDHLVTVMLSMSTQGIEPQNDWQALGMRASGSQSINFNDVLVPKQAIRRLGTWGQWSPMLLVNRTIGNLTLVAAFLGIAEHAYELAINNVKGRNRVGQTMTTHPGIQHAVAEMDIELAKCRALMAQAGNLTDEFIAKHHDKPPTEAEAHGLMKDYQAAKWVVNRGAIDIVNQAMDLSGGGGFMTSNPLSQLYRDVRAGPFMQPFAATEMRDYVGQVALGIYPQG
;
A
#
# COMPACT_ATOMS: atom_id res chain seq x y z
N MET A 1 0.85 21.97 -12.06
CA MET A 1 0.35 23.21 -11.43
C MET A 1 -1.04 22.90 -10.89
N GLY A 2 -1.59 23.70 -10.02
CA GLY A 2 -2.95 23.54 -9.51
C GLY A 2 -3.15 22.35 -8.58
N TYR A 3 -3.47 21.21 -9.11
CA TYR A 3 -3.82 20.01 -8.31
C TYR A 3 -2.72 18.95 -8.27
N GLU A 4 -1.50 19.24 -8.67
CA GLU A 4 -0.40 18.28 -8.55
C GLU A 4 -0.15 17.91 -7.07
N LEU A 5 -0.05 16.61 -6.83
CA LEU A 5 0.22 16.06 -5.51
C LEU A 5 1.73 16.18 -5.23
N THR A 6 2.10 17.16 -4.40
CA THR A 6 3.49 17.47 -4.07
C THR A 6 3.75 17.38 -2.58
N ALA A 7 4.89 16.82 -2.22
CA ALA A 7 5.31 16.71 -0.83
C ALA A 7 5.57 18.09 -0.20
N LYS A 8 5.29 18.23 1.09
CA LYS A 8 5.33 19.46 1.86
C LYS A 8 6.56 19.57 2.76
N THR A 9 6.89 18.49 3.48
CA THR A 9 8.02 18.44 4.41
C THR A 9 9.35 18.23 3.68
N SER A 10 10.47 18.47 4.37
CA SER A 10 11.80 18.22 3.82
C SER A 10 12.01 16.74 3.50
N ALA A 11 11.70 15.84 4.47
CA ALA A 11 11.79 14.40 4.28
C ALA A 11 10.84 13.90 3.18
N GLY A 12 9.63 14.47 3.10
CA GLY A 12 8.68 14.15 2.04
C GLY A 12 9.16 14.56 0.64
N LYS A 13 9.77 15.74 0.50
CA LYS A 13 10.37 16.18 -0.77
C LYS A 13 11.50 15.24 -1.19
N GLN A 14 12.38 14.87 -0.26
CA GLN A 14 13.45 13.91 -0.51
C GLN A 14 12.87 12.55 -0.97
N PHE A 15 11.81 12.07 -0.31
CA PHE A 15 11.12 10.83 -0.66
C PHE A 15 10.49 10.89 -2.06
N GLN A 16 9.80 12.00 -2.39
CA GLN A 16 9.18 12.17 -3.70
C GLN A 16 10.24 12.35 -4.80
N ASP A 17 11.35 13.03 -4.53
CA ASP A 17 12.43 13.21 -5.49
C ASP A 17 13.16 11.89 -5.78
N ALA A 18 13.39 11.06 -4.75
CA ALA A 18 13.89 9.71 -4.92
C ALA A 18 12.96 8.86 -5.80
N ALA A 19 11.64 8.94 -5.57
CA ALA A 19 10.65 8.27 -6.44
C ALA A 19 10.77 8.71 -7.90
N ARG A 20 10.92 10.02 -8.17
CA ARG A 20 11.07 10.55 -9.55
C ARG A 20 12.29 9.99 -10.27
N GLN A 21 13.39 9.79 -9.57
CA GLN A 21 14.64 9.26 -10.16
C GLN A 21 14.47 7.84 -10.71
N HIS A 22 13.56 7.05 -10.14
CA HIS A 22 13.34 5.66 -10.53
C HIS A 22 12.32 5.48 -11.67
N ILE A 23 11.51 6.50 -12.02
CA ILE A 23 10.40 6.36 -12.98
C ILE A 23 10.85 5.76 -14.31
N ALA A 24 11.90 6.31 -14.92
CA ALA A 24 12.35 5.87 -16.24
C ALA A 24 12.82 4.42 -16.23
N THR A 25 13.69 4.09 -15.29
CA THR A 25 14.27 2.74 -15.16
C THR A 25 13.20 1.68 -14.84
N PHE A 26 12.22 2.02 -13.98
CA PHE A 26 11.15 1.07 -13.64
C PHE A 26 10.21 0.84 -14.82
N ARG A 27 9.88 1.87 -15.60
CA ARG A 27 9.12 1.72 -16.86
C ARG A 27 9.80 0.78 -17.85
N GLU A 28 11.11 0.86 -17.99
CA GLU A 28 11.87 -0.02 -18.88
C GLU A 28 11.78 -1.50 -18.47
N ARG A 29 11.71 -1.78 -17.17
CA ARG A 29 11.65 -3.14 -16.62
C ARG A 29 10.24 -3.70 -16.48
N ALA A 30 9.23 -2.82 -16.36
CA ALA A 30 7.85 -3.20 -16.00
C ALA A 30 7.23 -4.23 -16.96
N SER A 31 7.39 -4.05 -18.28
CA SER A 31 6.79 -4.96 -19.28
C SER A 31 7.33 -6.39 -19.21
N ALA A 32 8.62 -6.56 -18.93
CA ALA A 32 9.22 -7.88 -18.77
C ALA A 32 8.73 -8.57 -17.50
N ALA A 33 8.71 -7.85 -16.39
CA ALA A 33 8.23 -8.33 -15.10
C ALA A 33 6.73 -8.70 -15.12
N ASP A 34 5.90 -7.87 -15.78
CA ASP A 34 4.48 -8.18 -15.99
C ASP A 34 4.29 -9.44 -16.85
N SER A 35 5.08 -9.61 -17.91
CA SER A 35 4.97 -10.76 -18.80
C SER A 35 5.35 -12.06 -18.11
N SER A 36 6.42 -12.08 -17.33
CA SER A 36 6.86 -13.26 -16.56
C SER A 36 6.00 -13.51 -15.32
N ALA A 37 5.25 -12.51 -14.85
CA ALA A 37 4.56 -12.49 -13.55
C ALA A 37 5.52 -12.69 -12.37
N GLU A 38 6.75 -12.22 -12.51
CA GLU A 38 7.79 -12.28 -11.49
C GLU A 38 8.12 -10.88 -10.96
N ILE A 39 8.48 -10.81 -9.69
CA ILE A 39 8.88 -9.55 -9.08
C ILE A 39 10.24 -9.10 -9.63
N GLU A 40 10.38 -7.82 -9.96
CA GLU A 40 11.63 -7.26 -10.45
C GLU A 40 12.53 -6.85 -9.27
N GLU A 41 13.37 -7.76 -8.82
CA GLU A 41 14.22 -7.59 -7.63
C GLU A 41 15.15 -6.38 -7.70
N ARG A 42 15.63 -6.00 -8.93
CA ARG A 42 16.50 -4.84 -9.12
C ARG A 42 15.80 -3.54 -8.73
N ASN A 43 14.49 -3.43 -8.88
CA ASN A 43 13.74 -2.27 -8.43
C ASN A 43 13.84 -2.08 -6.92
N PHE A 44 13.80 -3.16 -6.16
CA PHE A 44 13.92 -3.11 -4.69
C PHE A 44 15.35 -2.84 -4.24
N SER A 45 16.34 -3.38 -4.95
CA SER A 45 17.75 -3.04 -4.71
C SER A 45 18.02 -1.54 -4.96
N ASP A 46 17.43 -0.98 -6.02
CA ASP A 46 17.51 0.45 -6.32
C ASP A 46 16.81 1.30 -5.23
N LEU A 47 15.62 0.89 -4.75
CA LEU A 47 14.90 1.56 -3.67
C LEU A 47 15.64 1.51 -2.32
N GLN A 48 16.34 0.41 -2.04
CA GLN A 48 17.21 0.31 -0.87
C GLN A 48 18.44 1.23 -1.01
N SER A 49 19.11 1.18 -2.15
CA SER A 49 20.32 1.95 -2.41
C SER A 49 20.08 3.46 -2.41
N SER A 50 18.92 3.92 -2.89
CA SER A 50 18.52 5.33 -2.86
C SER A 50 18.06 5.83 -1.51
N GLY A 51 17.84 4.94 -0.51
CA GLY A 51 17.27 5.28 0.79
C GLY A 51 15.74 5.35 0.81
N PHE A 52 15.07 5.17 -0.33
CA PHE A 52 13.60 5.21 -0.42
C PHE A 52 12.94 4.20 0.52
N ALA A 53 13.46 2.97 0.57
CA ALA A 53 12.94 1.92 1.43
C ALA A 53 13.09 2.23 2.94
N SER A 54 14.03 3.07 3.33
CA SER A 54 14.27 3.47 4.73
C SER A 54 13.70 4.85 5.09
N ALA A 55 12.83 5.42 4.26
CA ALA A 55 12.34 6.78 4.44
C ALA A 55 11.68 7.03 5.81
N PHE A 56 10.92 6.07 6.34
CA PHE A 56 10.28 6.16 7.65
C PHE A 56 11.22 5.91 8.83
N VAL A 57 12.38 5.33 8.58
CA VAL A 57 13.36 5.08 9.64
C VAL A 57 13.81 6.43 10.22
N PRO A 58 13.80 6.63 11.56
CA PRO A 58 14.31 7.84 12.18
C PRO A 58 15.76 8.13 11.78
N GLU A 59 16.11 9.43 11.69
CA GLU A 59 17.48 9.85 11.34
C GLU A 59 18.53 9.22 12.26
N ALA A 60 18.23 9.13 13.57
CA ALA A 60 19.08 8.47 14.55
C ALA A 60 19.36 6.99 14.26
N CYS A 61 18.52 6.33 13.44
CA CYS A 61 18.67 4.95 13.00
C CYS A 61 19.14 4.83 11.54
N GLY A 62 19.44 5.95 10.87
CA GLY A 62 20.01 6.01 9.52
C GLY A 62 19.01 6.20 8.38
N GLY A 63 17.77 6.59 8.67
CA GLY A 63 16.75 6.93 7.66
C GLY A 63 16.52 8.42 7.48
N TRP A 64 15.35 8.80 6.92
CA TRP A 64 14.99 10.19 6.66
C TRP A 64 13.97 10.77 7.65
N GLY A 65 13.42 9.95 8.56
CA GLY A 65 12.43 10.41 9.53
C GLY A 65 11.13 10.91 8.90
N LEU A 66 10.68 10.31 7.79
CA LEU A 66 9.40 10.64 7.17
C LEU A 66 8.26 10.27 8.13
N GLU A 67 7.37 11.23 8.42
CA GLU A 67 6.20 11.02 9.30
C GLU A 67 4.88 11.29 8.58
N SER A 68 4.86 12.27 7.65
CA SER A 68 3.64 12.73 6.97
C SER A 68 3.04 11.67 6.06
N VAL A 69 1.77 11.35 6.27
CA VAL A 69 0.98 10.46 5.40
C VAL A 69 0.67 11.14 4.06
N HIS A 70 0.44 12.45 4.05
CA HIS A 70 0.29 13.23 2.82
C HIS A 70 1.53 13.06 1.92
N ASP A 71 2.73 13.19 2.47
CA ASP A 71 3.97 13.10 1.72
C ASP A 71 4.28 11.66 1.28
N TRP A 72 3.91 10.67 2.11
CA TRP A 72 3.95 9.26 1.70
C TRP A 72 3.09 9.01 0.46
N ILE A 73 1.83 9.50 0.46
CA ILE A 73 0.92 9.42 -0.69
C ILE A 73 1.56 10.06 -1.92
N ALA A 74 2.14 11.26 -1.78
CA ALA A 74 2.77 11.96 -2.89
C ALA A 74 3.96 11.19 -3.51
N GLY A 75 4.84 10.67 -2.67
CA GLY A 75 5.98 9.88 -3.12
C GLY A 75 5.57 8.54 -3.74
N LEU A 76 4.61 7.84 -3.14
CA LEU A 76 4.15 6.55 -3.66
C LEU A 76 3.40 6.68 -4.98
N ALA A 77 2.54 7.69 -5.14
CA ALA A 77 1.90 8.00 -6.43
C ALA A 77 2.95 8.31 -7.51
N THR A 78 3.99 9.06 -7.14
CA THR A 78 5.11 9.35 -8.05
C THR A 78 5.85 8.08 -8.46
N LEU A 79 6.16 7.18 -7.54
CA LEU A 79 6.82 5.90 -7.82
C LEU A 79 5.99 5.01 -8.75
N ALA A 80 4.68 4.95 -8.51
CA ALA A 80 3.75 4.13 -9.29
C ALA A 80 3.61 4.57 -10.76
N ARG A 81 4.02 5.80 -11.10
CA ARG A 81 4.17 6.22 -12.51
C ARG A 81 5.29 5.46 -13.22
N GLY A 82 6.24 4.91 -12.47
CA GLY A 82 7.27 4.02 -13.00
C GLY A 82 6.77 2.59 -13.15
N ASP A 83 6.31 2.00 -12.05
CA ASP A 83 5.72 0.65 -12.00
C ASP A 83 4.77 0.50 -10.81
N GLY A 84 3.49 0.21 -11.10
CA GLY A 84 2.44 0.05 -10.09
C GLY A 84 2.67 -1.18 -9.20
N SER A 85 3.19 -2.27 -9.75
CA SER A 85 3.49 -3.51 -9.00
C SER A 85 4.59 -3.30 -7.97
N THR A 86 5.67 -2.62 -8.33
CA THR A 86 6.75 -2.25 -7.39
C THR A 86 6.23 -1.30 -6.31
N ALA A 87 5.42 -0.29 -6.68
CA ALA A 87 4.89 0.68 -5.74
C ALA A 87 3.97 0.04 -4.69
N ILE A 88 3.07 -0.87 -5.09
CA ILE A 88 2.19 -1.57 -4.14
C ILE A 88 2.99 -2.53 -3.25
N ALA A 89 4.02 -3.17 -3.79
CA ALA A 89 4.84 -4.11 -3.06
C ALA A 89 5.66 -3.40 -1.96
N ILE A 90 6.39 -2.33 -2.30
CA ILE A 90 7.18 -1.60 -1.32
C ILE A 90 6.32 -0.90 -0.25
N CYS A 91 5.05 -0.60 -0.55
CA CYS A 91 4.13 -0.01 0.41
C CYS A 91 3.93 -0.88 1.65
N MET A 92 4.00 -2.21 1.52
CA MET A 92 3.93 -3.14 2.66
C MET A 92 5.10 -2.90 3.61
N HIS A 93 6.30 -2.83 3.08
CA HIS A 93 7.53 -2.55 3.85
C HIS A 93 7.46 -1.18 4.54
N LEU A 94 7.08 -0.14 3.81
CA LEU A 94 6.97 1.22 4.33
C LEU A 94 5.92 1.32 5.44
N SER A 95 4.78 0.62 5.33
CA SER A 95 3.74 0.60 6.35
C SER A 95 4.24 -0.01 7.66
N VAL A 96 4.95 -1.15 7.60
CA VAL A 96 5.53 -1.79 8.78
C VAL A 96 6.65 -0.95 9.39
N SER A 97 7.53 -0.40 8.55
CA SER A 97 8.63 0.48 8.97
C SER A 97 8.13 1.71 9.72
N ARG A 98 7.05 2.34 9.20
CA ARG A 98 6.36 3.45 9.88
C ARG A 98 5.85 3.05 11.26
N GLY A 99 5.22 1.87 11.38
CA GLY A 99 4.75 1.36 12.69
C GLY A 99 5.90 1.14 13.68
N MET A 100 7.04 0.64 13.21
CA MET A 100 8.24 0.49 14.04
C MET A 100 8.84 1.84 14.46
N ALA A 101 8.89 2.82 13.53
CA ALA A 101 9.34 4.18 13.82
C ALA A 101 8.46 4.86 14.87
N ALA A 102 7.13 4.70 14.77
CA ALA A 102 6.20 5.21 15.78
C ALA A 102 6.44 4.57 17.16
N ALA A 103 6.73 3.26 17.22
CA ALA A 103 7.07 2.58 18.48
C ALA A 103 8.41 3.08 19.06
N TYR A 104 9.40 3.35 18.21
CA TYR A 104 10.67 3.95 18.60
C TYR A 104 10.48 5.37 19.18
N ASN A 105 9.76 6.22 18.47
CA ASN A 105 9.48 7.59 18.91
C ASN A 105 8.69 7.61 20.22
N LEU A 106 7.73 6.69 20.39
CA LEU A 106 7.00 6.55 21.65
C LEU A 106 7.91 6.12 22.82
N ALA A 107 8.85 5.21 22.58
CA ALA A 107 9.81 4.80 23.61
C ALA A 107 10.65 6.00 24.07
N ILE A 108 11.16 6.79 23.13
CA ILE A 108 11.90 8.03 23.45
C ILE A 108 11.02 9.01 24.26
N ALA A 109 9.80 9.30 23.77
CA ALA A 109 8.89 10.25 24.42
C ALA A 109 8.47 9.82 25.84
N THR A 110 8.44 8.51 26.12
CA THR A 110 8.08 7.94 27.43
C THR A 110 9.29 7.54 28.29
N ASN A 111 10.50 7.95 27.91
CA ASN A 111 11.76 7.60 28.57
C ASN A 111 11.96 6.08 28.80
N LYS A 112 11.49 5.26 27.85
CA LYS A 112 11.73 3.82 27.82
C LYS A 112 12.93 3.51 26.92
N ASP A 113 13.55 2.34 27.13
CA ASP A 113 14.66 1.88 26.30
C ASP A 113 14.22 1.72 24.84
N PRO A 114 14.78 2.48 23.87
CA PRO A 114 14.44 2.37 22.46
C PRO A 114 15.21 1.26 21.73
N ALA A 115 16.12 0.54 22.37
CA ALA A 115 17.00 -0.45 21.74
C ALA A 115 16.21 -1.56 21.01
N GLY A 116 15.10 -2.01 21.60
CA GLY A 116 14.24 -3.02 20.99
C GLY A 116 13.72 -2.60 19.60
N PRO A 117 13.00 -1.47 19.46
CA PRO A 117 12.55 -1.00 18.16
C PRO A 117 13.67 -0.42 17.27
N ALA A 118 14.79 0.06 17.82
CA ALA A 118 15.91 0.60 17.05
C ALA A 118 16.64 -0.48 16.21
N SER A 119 16.77 -1.69 16.72
CA SER A 119 17.51 -2.77 16.04
C SER A 119 16.95 -3.10 14.65
N PRO A 120 15.64 -3.41 14.46
CA PRO A 120 15.08 -3.65 13.14
C PRO A 120 15.10 -2.40 12.25
N LEU A 121 14.93 -1.19 12.79
CA LEU A 121 15.02 0.05 12.03
C LEU A 121 16.41 0.25 11.44
N THR A 122 17.47 -0.01 12.23
CA THR A 122 18.86 0.05 11.74
C THR A 122 19.12 -1.03 10.67
N ALA A 123 18.52 -2.22 10.81
CA ALA A 123 18.62 -3.27 9.79
C ALA A 123 17.93 -2.87 8.48
N ILE A 124 16.79 -2.16 8.54
CA ILE A 124 16.10 -1.58 7.38
C ILE A 124 17.01 -0.54 6.71
N ALA A 125 17.54 0.42 7.46
CA ALA A 125 18.42 1.46 6.94
C ALA A 125 19.69 0.89 6.29
N GLY A 126 20.20 -0.21 6.84
CA GLY A 126 21.35 -0.95 6.30
C GLY A 126 21.04 -1.88 5.13
N GLY A 127 19.82 -1.89 4.59
CA GLY A 127 19.38 -2.76 3.49
C GLY A 127 19.34 -4.26 3.83
N LYS A 128 19.39 -4.62 5.12
CA LYS A 128 19.40 -6.03 5.58
C LYS A 128 18.01 -6.59 5.87
N MET A 129 17.00 -5.75 5.91
CA MET A 129 15.64 -6.13 6.25
C MET A 129 14.67 -5.53 5.24
N LEU A 130 13.97 -6.41 4.52
CA LEU A 130 12.87 -6.10 3.64
C LEU A 130 11.64 -6.88 4.11
N ILE A 131 10.51 -6.18 4.35
CA ILE A 131 9.38 -6.75 5.10
C ILE A 131 8.16 -6.83 4.21
N CYS A 132 7.62 -8.02 3.99
CA CYS A 132 6.26 -8.19 3.47
C CYS A 132 5.25 -8.19 4.63
N ALA A 133 3.99 -7.91 4.32
CA ALA A 133 2.93 -7.90 5.33
C ALA A 133 1.62 -8.44 4.77
N THR A 134 0.87 -9.14 5.61
CA THR A 134 -0.45 -9.65 5.24
C THR A 134 -1.38 -9.79 6.44
N ALA A 135 -2.69 -9.67 6.17
CA ALA A 135 -3.75 -10.02 7.10
C ALA A 135 -4.79 -10.94 6.46
N THR A 136 -4.70 -11.15 5.14
CA THR A 136 -5.75 -11.78 4.34
C THR A 136 -5.67 -13.29 4.37
N GLU A 137 -6.82 -13.93 4.53
CA GLU A 137 -7.01 -15.37 4.46
C GLU A 137 -8.24 -15.70 3.60
N ARG A 138 -8.32 -16.92 3.10
CA ARG A 138 -9.46 -17.37 2.31
C ARG A 138 -10.67 -17.62 3.21
N GLY A 139 -11.83 -17.05 2.86
CA GLY A 139 -13.11 -17.36 3.52
C GLY A 139 -13.32 -16.66 4.86
N THR A 140 -12.48 -15.69 5.19
CA THR A 140 -12.62 -14.87 6.41
C THR A 140 -12.20 -13.42 6.14
N ASP A 141 -12.31 -12.57 7.14
CA ASP A 141 -11.90 -11.16 7.09
C ASP A 141 -10.67 -10.87 7.97
N ASN A 142 -10.25 -9.62 7.99
CA ASN A 142 -9.05 -9.20 8.70
C ASN A 142 -9.16 -9.19 10.22
N LEU A 143 -10.39 -9.22 10.76
CA LEU A 143 -10.65 -9.29 12.21
C LEU A 143 -10.78 -10.73 12.70
N HIS A 144 -11.10 -11.65 11.80
CA HIS A 144 -11.33 -13.07 12.10
C HIS A 144 -10.27 -13.98 11.46
N PRO A 145 -8.94 -13.71 11.65
CA PRO A 145 -7.94 -14.63 11.11
C PRO A 145 -8.12 -16.03 11.69
N MET A 146 -7.96 -17.04 10.82
CA MET A 146 -8.03 -18.45 11.16
C MET A 146 -6.64 -19.04 11.41
N THR A 147 -5.58 -18.44 10.84
CA THR A 147 -4.20 -18.76 11.23
C THR A 147 -4.02 -18.50 12.72
N GLU A 148 -3.58 -19.50 13.46
CA GLU A 148 -3.55 -19.44 14.92
C GLU A 148 -2.15 -19.70 15.51
N ALA A 149 -1.94 -19.12 16.70
CA ALA A 149 -0.79 -19.39 17.55
C ALA A 149 -1.27 -20.16 18.78
N VAL A 150 -0.77 -21.39 18.93
CA VAL A 150 -1.07 -22.28 20.05
C VAL A 150 0.11 -22.30 21.01
N LEU A 151 -0.14 -22.01 22.29
CA LEU A 151 0.89 -22.02 23.33
C LEU A 151 1.38 -23.44 23.60
N THR A 152 2.70 -23.60 23.65
CA THR A 152 3.41 -24.83 24.06
C THR A 152 4.44 -24.51 25.15
N ASP A 153 5.13 -25.51 25.65
CA ASP A 153 6.21 -25.31 26.65
C ASP A 153 7.35 -24.46 26.05
N ASP A 154 7.69 -24.67 24.79
CA ASP A 154 8.80 -24.03 24.07
C ASP A 154 8.50 -22.68 23.47
N GLY A 155 7.22 -22.27 23.38
CA GLY A 155 6.80 -21.05 22.74
C GLY A 155 5.40 -21.14 22.18
N TYR A 156 5.15 -20.53 21.00
CA TYR A 156 3.91 -20.69 20.24
C TYR A 156 4.19 -21.43 18.94
N LEU A 157 3.33 -22.41 18.62
CA LEU A 157 3.27 -23.02 17.29
C LEU A 157 2.23 -22.31 16.45
N ILE A 158 2.65 -21.84 15.27
CA ILE A 158 1.77 -21.14 14.33
C ILE A 158 1.43 -22.09 13.20
N ASN A 159 0.11 -22.27 12.96
CA ASN A 159 -0.45 -23.08 11.89
C ASN A 159 -1.52 -22.29 11.13
N GLY A 160 -1.60 -22.49 9.81
CA GLY A 160 -2.58 -21.88 8.94
C GLY A 160 -2.06 -21.46 7.59
N ALA A 161 -2.74 -20.52 6.94
CA ALA A 161 -2.35 -20.03 5.62
C ALA A 161 -2.72 -18.56 5.44
N LYS A 162 -1.89 -17.82 4.74
CA LYS A 162 -2.12 -16.45 4.33
C LYS A 162 -2.09 -16.33 2.81
N MET A 163 -2.89 -15.42 2.27
CA MET A 163 -2.89 -15.09 0.85
C MET A 163 -2.59 -13.61 0.62
N PHE A 164 -2.29 -13.26 -0.63
CA PHE A 164 -1.89 -11.90 -1.00
C PHE A 164 -0.73 -11.36 -0.16
N VAL A 165 0.29 -12.23 0.07
CA VAL A 165 1.51 -11.84 0.79
C VAL A 165 2.42 -11.10 -0.19
N THR A 166 2.05 -9.87 -0.49
CA THR A 166 2.71 -9.00 -1.46
C THR A 166 4.18 -8.83 -1.13
N MET A 167 5.05 -8.96 -2.14
CA MET A 167 6.53 -8.91 -2.05
C MET A 167 7.16 -10.16 -1.40
N SER A 168 6.41 -11.20 -1.07
CA SER A 168 6.94 -12.37 -0.37
C SER A 168 8.15 -13.06 -1.02
N PRO A 169 8.32 -13.13 -2.37
CA PRO A 169 9.45 -13.83 -2.97
C PRO A 169 10.83 -13.23 -2.63
N ILE A 170 10.87 -11.94 -2.31
CA ILE A 170 12.14 -11.22 -2.03
C ILE A 170 12.23 -10.69 -0.60
N ALA A 171 11.17 -10.81 0.18
CA ALA A 171 11.15 -10.33 1.55
C ALA A 171 12.04 -11.19 2.46
N THR A 172 12.74 -10.56 3.38
CA THR A 172 13.50 -11.23 4.42
C THR A 172 12.65 -11.54 5.65
N HIS A 173 11.60 -10.75 5.87
CA HIS A 173 10.70 -10.87 7.02
C HIS A 173 9.25 -10.70 6.59
N LEU A 174 8.36 -11.31 7.38
CA LEU A 174 6.92 -11.25 7.24
C LEU A 174 6.29 -10.70 8.52
N ALA A 175 5.49 -9.63 8.41
CA ALA A 175 4.61 -9.17 9.47
C ALA A 175 3.18 -9.65 9.18
N MET A 176 2.55 -10.34 10.14
CA MET A 176 1.18 -10.82 9.94
C MET A 176 0.36 -10.79 11.21
N ASN A 177 -0.97 -10.71 11.03
CA ASN A 177 -1.92 -10.88 12.12
C ASN A 177 -2.43 -12.31 12.16
N LEU A 178 -2.71 -12.80 13.36
CA LEU A 178 -3.23 -14.13 13.60
C LEU A 178 -4.08 -14.16 14.88
N ARG A 179 -4.76 -15.27 15.10
CA ARG A 179 -5.54 -15.56 16.29
C ARG A 179 -4.62 -16.18 17.35
N MET A 180 -4.80 -15.79 18.59
CA MET A 180 -4.24 -16.48 19.76
C MET A 180 -5.37 -16.72 20.76
N ARG A 181 -5.45 -17.93 21.30
CA ARG A 181 -6.41 -18.25 22.35
C ARG A 181 -5.68 -18.49 23.67
N ASP A 182 -6.21 -17.89 24.73
CA ASP A 182 -5.80 -18.15 26.11
C ASP A 182 -7.01 -18.22 27.06
N ALA A 183 -6.76 -18.18 28.38
CA ALA A 183 -7.81 -18.25 29.40
C ALA A 183 -8.80 -17.06 29.34
N ASP A 184 -8.37 -15.92 28.81
CA ASP A 184 -9.19 -14.70 28.71
C ASP A 184 -9.99 -14.66 27.39
N GLY A 185 -9.83 -15.64 26.51
CA GLY A 185 -10.55 -15.78 25.24
C GLY A 185 -9.68 -15.68 24.00
N ASP A 186 -10.30 -15.26 22.89
CA ASP A 186 -9.63 -15.14 21.59
C ASP A 186 -9.11 -13.72 21.37
N HIS A 187 -7.86 -13.62 20.96
CA HIS A 187 -7.15 -12.36 20.73
C HIS A 187 -6.70 -12.24 19.28
N LEU A 188 -6.82 -11.03 18.75
CA LEU A 188 -6.10 -10.63 17.54
C LEU A 188 -4.68 -10.25 17.94
N VAL A 189 -3.70 -10.92 17.36
CA VAL A 189 -2.28 -10.70 17.66
C VAL A 189 -1.49 -10.48 16.39
N THR A 190 -0.27 -9.95 16.53
CA THR A 190 0.68 -9.80 15.42
C THR A 190 2.01 -10.46 15.78
N VAL A 191 2.67 -10.95 14.74
CA VAL A 191 4.01 -11.52 14.82
C VAL A 191 4.85 -11.02 13.64
N MET A 192 6.16 -10.94 13.85
CA MET A 192 7.15 -10.78 12.80
C MET A 192 8.04 -12.00 12.74
N LEU A 193 8.13 -12.59 11.56
CA LEU A 193 8.86 -13.82 11.28
C LEU A 193 9.98 -13.57 10.28
N SER A 194 11.12 -14.22 10.43
CA SER A 194 12.06 -14.37 9.32
C SER A 194 11.46 -15.30 8.28
N MET A 195 11.53 -14.95 6.99
CA MET A 195 11.07 -15.83 5.91
C MET A 195 11.86 -17.13 5.81
N SER A 196 13.03 -17.22 6.45
CA SER A 196 13.83 -18.46 6.57
C SER A 196 13.43 -19.35 7.74
N THR A 197 12.40 -18.98 8.53
CA THR A 197 11.94 -19.81 9.65
C THR A 197 11.35 -21.11 9.13
N GLN A 198 11.75 -22.23 9.75
CA GLN A 198 11.24 -23.56 9.40
C GLN A 198 9.71 -23.60 9.52
N GLY A 199 9.04 -24.24 8.57
CA GLY A 199 7.58 -24.36 8.50
C GLY A 199 6.89 -23.21 7.73
N ILE A 200 7.62 -22.22 7.22
CA ILE A 200 7.09 -21.20 6.31
C ILE A 200 7.26 -21.69 4.87
N GLU A 201 6.14 -21.84 4.16
CA GLU A 201 6.10 -22.44 2.81
C GLU A 201 5.40 -21.53 1.82
N PRO A 202 6.14 -20.69 1.03
CA PRO A 202 5.57 -19.93 -0.10
C PRO A 202 5.06 -20.87 -1.21
N GLN A 203 3.89 -20.54 -1.80
CA GLN A 203 3.17 -21.44 -2.72
C GLN A 203 3.43 -21.16 -4.20
N ASN A 204 4.05 -20.07 -4.59
CA ASN A 204 4.29 -19.67 -5.99
C ASN A 204 3.01 -19.68 -6.85
N ASP A 205 1.90 -19.23 -6.30
CA ASP A 205 0.56 -19.33 -6.86
C ASP A 205 -0.01 -18.00 -7.37
N TRP A 206 0.79 -16.93 -7.45
CA TRP A 206 0.33 -15.60 -7.87
C TRP A 206 0.09 -15.54 -9.38
N GLN A 207 -1.15 -15.80 -9.78
CA GLN A 207 -1.62 -15.73 -11.18
C GLN A 207 -2.80 -14.76 -11.26
N ALA A 208 -2.50 -13.46 -11.33
CA ALA A 208 -3.50 -12.42 -11.31
C ALA A 208 -3.72 -11.76 -12.68
N LEU A 209 -4.86 -11.08 -12.83
CA LEU A 209 -5.19 -10.27 -14.01
C LEU A 209 -4.18 -9.12 -14.21
N GLY A 210 -3.89 -8.40 -13.15
CA GLY A 210 -2.96 -7.26 -13.08
C GLY A 210 -2.14 -7.32 -11.80
N MET A 211 -1.25 -6.33 -11.60
CA MET A 211 -0.26 -6.34 -10.51
C MET A 211 0.58 -7.64 -10.50
N ARG A 212 0.83 -8.18 -11.71
CA ARG A 212 1.43 -9.50 -11.87
C ARG A 212 2.82 -9.60 -11.27
N ALA A 213 3.59 -8.50 -11.34
CA ALA A 213 4.93 -8.39 -10.78
C ALA A 213 4.97 -7.96 -9.29
N SER A 214 3.85 -8.02 -8.56
CA SER A 214 3.82 -7.68 -7.13
C SER A 214 4.29 -8.79 -6.20
N GLY A 215 4.43 -10.02 -6.70
CA GLY A 215 4.83 -11.19 -5.91
C GLY A 215 3.90 -11.47 -4.73
N SER A 216 2.57 -11.40 -4.95
CA SER A 216 1.57 -11.54 -3.89
C SER A 216 1.19 -13.00 -3.64
N GLN A 217 2.17 -13.87 -3.37
CA GLN A 217 2.00 -15.30 -3.18
C GLN A 217 1.15 -15.63 -1.95
N SER A 218 0.64 -16.87 -1.90
CA SER A 218 0.14 -17.47 -0.66
C SER A 218 1.30 -18.10 0.13
N ILE A 219 1.16 -18.17 1.45
CA ILE A 219 2.12 -18.82 2.34
C ILE A 219 1.36 -19.74 3.30
N ASN A 220 1.79 -21.00 3.40
CA ASN A 220 1.35 -21.93 4.42
C ASN A 220 2.32 -21.89 5.62
N PHE A 221 1.78 -22.09 6.80
CA PHE A 221 2.50 -22.17 8.06
C PHE A 221 2.23 -23.54 8.68
N ASN A 222 3.29 -24.35 8.83
CA ASN A 222 3.24 -25.71 9.35
C ASN A 222 4.16 -25.80 10.57
N ASP A 223 3.57 -25.78 11.77
CA ASP A 223 4.26 -25.86 13.05
C ASP A 223 5.42 -24.86 13.19
N VAL A 224 5.20 -23.62 12.79
CA VAL A 224 6.20 -22.54 12.90
C VAL A 224 6.38 -22.16 14.37
N LEU A 225 7.48 -22.57 14.98
CA LEU A 225 7.78 -22.28 16.38
C LEU A 225 8.33 -20.86 16.55
N VAL A 226 7.71 -20.09 17.44
CA VAL A 226 8.16 -18.74 17.81
C VAL A 226 8.26 -18.57 19.32
N PRO A 227 9.22 -17.78 19.83
CA PRO A 227 9.33 -17.52 21.26
C PRO A 227 8.11 -16.70 21.75
N LYS A 228 7.74 -16.87 23.02
CA LYS A 228 6.54 -16.23 23.62
C LYS A 228 6.52 -14.72 23.45
N GLN A 229 7.65 -14.06 23.52
CA GLN A 229 7.79 -12.60 23.37
C GLN A 229 7.65 -12.10 21.93
N ALA A 230 7.64 -12.97 20.93
CA ALA A 230 7.46 -12.58 19.52
C ALA A 230 6.00 -12.20 19.21
N ILE A 231 5.05 -12.68 20.00
CA ILE A 231 3.62 -12.41 19.80
C ILE A 231 3.21 -11.16 20.59
N ARG A 232 2.56 -10.22 19.90
CA ARG A 232 2.05 -9.00 20.50
C ARG A 232 0.54 -8.88 20.28
N ARG A 233 -0.22 -8.66 21.35
CA ARG A 233 -1.68 -8.42 21.27
C ARG A 233 -1.97 -7.09 20.58
N LEU A 234 -2.98 -7.10 19.70
CA LEU A 234 -3.53 -5.93 19.03
C LEU A 234 -4.93 -5.57 19.56
N GLY A 235 -5.70 -6.58 19.98
CA GLY A 235 -7.05 -6.41 20.48
C GLY A 235 -7.79 -7.74 20.65
N THR A 236 -9.10 -7.64 20.81
CA THR A 236 -10.01 -8.80 20.83
C THR A 236 -10.20 -9.33 19.41
N TRP A 237 -10.15 -10.62 19.21
CA TRP A 237 -10.47 -11.26 17.93
C TRP A 237 -11.92 -10.94 17.54
N GLY A 238 -12.14 -10.57 16.29
CA GLY A 238 -13.44 -10.21 15.75
C GLY A 238 -13.93 -8.80 16.11
N GLN A 239 -13.12 -7.95 16.75
CA GLN A 239 -13.55 -6.62 17.15
C GLN A 239 -12.58 -5.53 16.67
N TRP A 240 -13.16 -4.42 16.20
CA TRP A 240 -12.41 -3.20 15.99
C TRP A 240 -12.05 -2.54 17.33
N SER A 241 -10.83 -2.04 17.42
CA SER A 241 -10.47 -1.04 18.41
C SER A 241 -10.13 0.27 17.67
N PRO A 242 -10.28 1.45 18.31
CA PRO A 242 -9.96 2.72 17.67
C PRO A 242 -8.54 2.75 17.06
N MET A 243 -7.55 2.24 17.77
CA MET A 243 -6.17 2.20 17.26
C MET A 243 -5.98 1.22 16.10
N LEU A 244 -6.68 0.08 16.11
CA LEU A 244 -6.64 -0.86 15.00
C LEU A 244 -7.24 -0.25 13.73
N LEU A 245 -8.40 0.44 13.84
CA LEU A 245 -9.02 1.19 12.75
C LEU A 245 -8.09 2.26 12.19
N VAL A 246 -7.48 3.08 13.04
CA VAL A 246 -6.54 4.13 12.62
C VAL A 246 -5.35 3.54 11.88
N ASN A 247 -4.71 2.50 12.42
CA ASN A 247 -3.56 1.87 11.80
C ASN A 247 -3.93 1.23 10.45
N ARG A 248 -5.11 0.62 10.35
CA ARG A 248 -5.63 0.09 9.08
C ARG A 248 -5.93 1.18 8.06
N THR A 249 -6.51 2.29 8.50
CA THR A 249 -6.76 3.44 7.62
C THR A 249 -5.46 3.97 7.03
N ILE A 250 -4.47 4.25 7.87
CA ILE A 250 -3.18 4.82 7.43
C ILE A 250 -2.46 3.88 6.47
N GLY A 251 -2.33 2.59 6.82
CA GLY A 251 -1.63 1.62 6.00
C GLY A 251 -2.30 1.36 4.64
N ASN A 252 -3.63 1.44 4.57
CA ASN A 252 -4.36 1.17 3.34
C ASN A 252 -4.65 2.41 2.48
N LEU A 253 -4.73 3.61 3.07
CA LEU A 253 -4.90 4.86 2.32
C LEU A 253 -3.78 5.04 1.29
N THR A 254 -2.56 4.71 1.66
CA THR A 254 -1.40 4.85 0.78
C THR A 254 -1.39 3.87 -0.39
N LEU A 255 -2.07 2.72 -0.29
CA LEU A 255 -2.25 1.81 -1.44
C LEU A 255 -3.03 2.46 -2.58
N VAL A 256 -3.97 3.37 -2.26
CA VAL A 256 -4.75 4.11 -3.27
C VAL A 256 -3.85 5.01 -4.11
N ALA A 257 -2.75 5.50 -3.53
CA ALA A 257 -1.78 6.32 -4.24
C ALA A 257 -1.12 5.58 -5.42
N ALA A 258 -0.93 4.26 -5.32
CA ALA A 258 -0.39 3.47 -6.43
C ALA A 258 -1.33 3.52 -7.66
N PHE A 259 -2.64 3.44 -7.46
CA PHE A 259 -3.62 3.51 -8.55
C PHE A 259 -3.74 4.92 -9.14
N LEU A 260 -3.57 5.97 -8.33
CA LEU A 260 -3.44 7.33 -8.83
C LEU A 260 -2.21 7.46 -9.74
N GLY A 261 -1.06 6.94 -9.33
CA GLY A 261 0.15 6.96 -10.16
C GLY A 261 0.04 6.19 -11.47
N ILE A 262 -0.67 5.04 -11.47
CA ILE A 262 -1.01 4.31 -12.70
C ILE A 262 -1.86 5.18 -13.65
N ALA A 263 -2.88 5.87 -13.11
CA ALA A 263 -3.72 6.77 -13.90
C ALA A 263 -2.91 7.96 -14.46
N GLU A 264 -2.00 8.52 -13.68
CA GLU A 264 -1.09 9.59 -14.14
C GLU A 264 -0.20 9.13 -15.29
N HIS A 265 0.35 7.91 -15.20
CA HIS A 265 1.15 7.35 -16.29
C HIS A 265 0.29 7.11 -17.54
N ALA A 266 -0.91 6.58 -17.41
CA ALA A 266 -1.82 6.37 -18.53
C ALA A 266 -2.20 7.70 -19.20
N TYR A 267 -2.51 8.74 -18.43
CA TYR A 267 -2.76 10.08 -18.91
C TYR A 267 -1.56 10.64 -19.69
N GLU A 268 -0.35 10.53 -19.15
CA GLU A 268 0.88 10.96 -19.82
C GLU A 268 1.07 10.26 -21.18
N LEU A 269 0.88 8.94 -21.23
CA LEU A 269 0.97 8.16 -22.47
C LEU A 269 -0.07 8.61 -23.50
N ALA A 270 -1.32 8.84 -23.08
CA ALA A 270 -2.39 9.32 -23.95
C ALA A 270 -2.07 10.69 -24.54
N ILE A 271 -1.63 11.64 -23.72
CA ILE A 271 -1.23 12.99 -24.17
C ILE A 271 -0.07 12.93 -25.17
N ASN A 272 0.97 12.13 -24.87
CA ASN A 272 2.11 11.98 -25.77
C ASN A 272 1.70 11.33 -27.11
N ASN A 273 0.83 10.33 -27.06
CA ASN A 273 0.28 9.68 -28.25
C ASN A 273 -0.51 10.68 -29.13
N VAL A 274 -1.41 11.45 -28.53
CA VAL A 274 -2.22 12.46 -29.25
C VAL A 274 -1.32 13.53 -29.88
N LYS A 275 -0.31 14.01 -29.16
CA LYS A 275 0.64 15.02 -29.68
C LYS A 275 1.53 14.47 -30.81
N GLY A 276 1.89 13.20 -30.75
CA GLY A 276 2.77 12.55 -31.74
C GLY A 276 2.06 12.05 -33.01
N ARG A 277 0.72 12.06 -33.05
CA ARG A 277 -0.04 11.47 -34.16
C ARG A 277 -0.62 12.52 -35.12
N ASN A 278 -0.43 12.22 -36.40
CA ASN A 278 -1.13 12.90 -37.51
C ASN A 278 -2.04 11.89 -38.22
N ARG A 279 -3.25 12.29 -38.55
CA ARG A 279 -4.20 11.50 -39.35
C ARG A 279 -4.60 12.27 -40.57
N VAL A 280 -4.31 11.72 -41.77
CA VAL A 280 -4.66 12.35 -43.05
C VAL A 280 -4.20 13.82 -43.14
N GLY A 281 -2.97 14.10 -42.68
CA GLY A 281 -2.39 15.44 -42.72
C GLY A 281 -2.89 16.43 -41.62
N GLN A 282 -3.77 15.98 -40.73
CA GLN A 282 -4.24 16.78 -39.58
C GLN A 282 -3.65 16.29 -38.27
N THR A 283 -3.20 17.20 -37.42
CA THR A 283 -2.75 16.92 -36.07
C THR A 283 -3.94 16.50 -35.22
N MET A 284 -3.82 15.39 -34.49
CA MET A 284 -4.89 14.89 -33.62
C MET A 284 -5.29 15.89 -32.53
N THR A 285 -4.39 16.76 -32.11
CA THR A 285 -4.62 17.81 -31.10
C THR A 285 -5.69 18.85 -31.52
N THR A 286 -5.96 18.99 -32.82
CA THR A 286 -6.99 19.95 -33.33
C THR A 286 -8.40 19.36 -33.44
N HIS A 287 -8.54 18.06 -33.18
CA HIS A 287 -9.83 17.38 -33.29
C HIS A 287 -10.68 17.60 -32.01
N PRO A 288 -11.89 18.21 -32.10
CA PRO A 288 -12.71 18.55 -30.94
C PRO A 288 -13.02 17.35 -30.03
N GLY A 289 -13.36 16.20 -30.59
CA GLY A 289 -13.65 15.00 -29.81
C GLY A 289 -12.45 14.51 -28.98
N ILE A 290 -11.23 14.69 -29.48
CA ILE A 290 -10.00 14.36 -28.73
C ILE A 290 -9.73 15.39 -27.64
N GLN A 291 -9.95 16.69 -27.93
CA GLN A 291 -9.84 17.73 -26.91
C GLN A 291 -10.83 17.52 -25.76
N HIS A 292 -12.07 17.09 -26.06
CA HIS A 292 -13.06 16.76 -25.02
C HIS A 292 -12.61 15.57 -24.17
N ALA A 293 -12.16 14.48 -24.77
CA ALA A 293 -11.69 13.30 -24.03
C ALA A 293 -10.45 13.62 -23.14
N VAL A 294 -9.52 14.44 -23.66
CA VAL A 294 -8.38 14.92 -22.87
C VAL A 294 -8.85 15.78 -21.69
N ALA A 295 -9.83 16.66 -21.90
CA ALA A 295 -10.38 17.51 -20.84
C ALA A 295 -11.07 16.67 -19.74
N GLU A 296 -11.84 15.64 -20.11
CA GLU A 296 -12.49 14.74 -19.16
C GLU A 296 -11.45 13.99 -18.31
N MET A 297 -10.37 13.47 -18.93
CA MET A 297 -9.27 12.83 -18.20
C MET A 297 -8.57 13.79 -17.25
N ASP A 298 -8.30 15.03 -17.66
CA ASP A 298 -7.62 16.04 -16.85
C ASP A 298 -8.45 16.46 -15.64
N ILE A 299 -9.78 16.66 -15.85
CA ILE A 299 -10.74 16.97 -14.78
C ILE A 299 -10.83 15.82 -13.78
N GLU A 300 -10.93 14.58 -14.26
CA GLU A 300 -11.01 13.40 -13.40
C GLU A 300 -9.70 13.22 -12.59
N LEU A 301 -8.55 13.44 -13.23
CA LEU A 301 -7.25 13.39 -12.57
C LEU A 301 -7.10 14.48 -11.50
N ALA A 302 -7.56 15.70 -11.79
CA ALA A 302 -7.57 16.82 -10.84
C ALA A 302 -8.42 16.48 -9.60
N LYS A 303 -9.61 15.89 -9.81
CA LYS A 303 -10.48 15.41 -8.71
C LYS A 303 -9.80 14.36 -7.85
N CYS A 304 -9.19 13.34 -8.47
CA CYS A 304 -8.48 12.28 -7.76
C CYS A 304 -7.30 12.81 -6.93
N ARG A 305 -6.50 13.70 -7.51
CA ARG A 305 -5.35 14.34 -6.83
C ARG A 305 -5.78 15.19 -5.64
N ALA A 306 -6.80 16.03 -5.83
CA ALA A 306 -7.33 16.89 -4.78
C ALA A 306 -7.84 16.07 -3.58
N LEU A 307 -8.57 14.98 -3.86
CA LEU A 307 -9.10 14.13 -2.81
C LEU A 307 -8.01 13.36 -2.07
N MET A 308 -6.99 12.83 -2.76
CA MET A 308 -5.86 12.16 -2.12
C MET A 308 -5.02 13.12 -1.28
N ALA A 309 -4.79 14.34 -1.77
CA ALA A 309 -4.12 15.39 -1.00
C ALA A 309 -4.89 15.71 0.28
N GLN A 310 -6.21 15.88 0.18
CA GLN A 310 -7.06 16.16 1.34
C GLN A 310 -7.11 15.00 2.31
N ALA A 311 -7.24 13.75 1.84
CA ALA A 311 -7.23 12.57 2.70
C ALA A 311 -5.90 12.42 3.47
N GLY A 312 -4.78 12.69 2.81
CA GLY A 312 -3.47 12.72 3.46
C GLY A 312 -3.37 13.80 4.54
N ASN A 313 -3.83 15.03 4.24
CA ASN A 313 -3.81 16.14 5.20
C ASN A 313 -4.70 15.85 6.43
N LEU A 314 -5.92 15.39 6.21
CA LEU A 314 -6.84 15.02 7.31
C LEU A 314 -6.24 13.93 8.19
N THR A 315 -5.49 13.00 7.59
CA THR A 315 -4.83 11.94 8.34
C THR A 315 -3.67 12.50 9.18
N ASP A 316 -2.85 13.40 8.63
CA ASP A 316 -1.77 14.06 9.38
C ASP A 316 -2.32 14.93 10.53
N GLU A 317 -3.38 15.70 10.28
CA GLU A 317 -4.10 16.48 11.31
C GLU A 317 -4.68 15.56 12.40
N PHE A 318 -5.25 14.42 12.00
CA PHE A 318 -5.77 13.44 12.94
C PHE A 318 -4.68 12.85 13.83
N ILE A 319 -3.53 12.47 13.26
CA ILE A 319 -2.38 11.96 14.01
C ILE A 319 -1.87 13.01 15.00
N ALA A 320 -1.72 14.26 14.56
CA ALA A 320 -1.29 15.37 15.41
C ALA A 320 -2.27 15.62 16.57
N LYS A 321 -3.59 15.60 16.30
CA LYS A 321 -4.63 15.78 17.31
C LYS A 321 -4.60 14.69 18.40
N HIS A 322 -4.25 13.47 18.01
CA HIS A 322 -4.29 12.30 18.90
C HIS A 322 -2.90 11.85 19.37
N HIS A 323 -1.92 12.75 19.32
CA HIS A 323 -0.56 12.47 19.79
C HIS A 323 -0.52 12.03 21.27
N ASP A 324 -1.23 12.76 22.15
CA ASP A 324 -1.22 12.52 23.60
C ASP A 324 -2.44 11.76 24.13
N LYS A 325 -3.49 11.63 23.31
CA LYS A 325 -4.76 11.02 23.71
C LYS A 325 -5.31 10.12 22.61
N PRO A 326 -5.60 8.85 22.91
CA PRO A 326 -6.16 7.95 21.91
C PRO A 326 -7.51 8.49 21.38
N PRO A 327 -7.83 8.25 20.09
CA PRO A 327 -9.09 8.64 19.50
C PRO A 327 -10.25 7.88 20.14
N THR A 328 -11.42 8.48 20.09
CA THR A 328 -12.68 7.80 20.36
C THR A 328 -13.03 6.86 19.20
N GLU A 329 -13.95 5.92 19.46
CA GLU A 329 -14.50 5.02 18.45
C GLU A 329 -15.08 5.81 17.24
N ALA A 330 -15.91 6.82 17.53
CA ALA A 330 -16.51 7.66 16.49
C ALA A 330 -15.49 8.38 15.62
N GLU A 331 -14.42 8.92 16.22
CA GLU A 331 -13.33 9.58 15.49
C GLU A 331 -12.56 8.59 14.61
N ALA A 332 -12.26 7.40 15.11
CA ALA A 332 -11.57 6.36 14.35
C ALA A 332 -12.40 5.84 13.16
N HIS A 333 -13.71 5.61 13.37
CA HIS A 333 -14.64 5.27 12.29
C HIS A 333 -14.82 6.41 11.28
N GLY A 334 -14.82 7.67 11.74
CA GLY A 334 -14.86 8.84 10.88
C GLY A 334 -13.67 8.88 9.92
N LEU A 335 -12.45 8.68 10.42
CA LEU A 335 -11.23 8.62 9.61
C LEU A 335 -11.29 7.47 8.59
N MET A 336 -11.71 6.28 9.01
CA MET A 336 -11.88 5.12 8.10
C MET A 336 -12.94 5.40 7.03
N LYS A 337 -14.08 6.02 7.36
CA LYS A 337 -15.12 6.41 6.41
C LYS A 337 -14.55 7.34 5.34
N ASP A 338 -13.80 8.35 5.74
CA ASP A 338 -13.22 9.33 4.81
C ASP A 338 -12.17 8.68 3.88
N TYR A 339 -11.38 7.74 4.40
CA TYR A 339 -10.51 6.90 3.58
C TYR A 339 -11.31 6.06 2.57
N GLN A 340 -12.39 5.41 2.98
CA GLN A 340 -13.20 4.59 2.07
C GLN A 340 -13.84 5.44 0.97
N ALA A 341 -14.27 6.66 1.27
CA ALA A 341 -14.76 7.61 0.28
C ALA A 341 -13.66 7.99 -0.74
N ALA A 342 -12.45 8.30 -0.25
CA ALA A 342 -11.31 8.60 -1.13
C ALA A 342 -10.96 7.39 -2.01
N LYS A 343 -10.87 6.20 -1.42
CA LYS A 343 -10.63 4.94 -2.14
C LYS A 343 -11.64 4.72 -3.26
N TRP A 344 -12.93 4.92 -2.99
CA TRP A 344 -13.99 4.76 -4.00
C TRP A 344 -13.79 5.69 -5.19
N VAL A 345 -13.64 6.97 -4.92
CA VAL A 345 -13.53 7.99 -5.98
C VAL A 345 -12.25 7.79 -6.79
N VAL A 346 -11.11 7.64 -6.12
CA VAL A 346 -9.81 7.58 -6.82
C VAL A 346 -9.65 6.28 -7.61
N ASN A 347 -10.04 5.13 -7.05
CA ASN A 347 -9.92 3.88 -7.80
C ASN A 347 -10.88 3.78 -8.99
N ARG A 348 -12.06 4.40 -8.92
CA ARG A 348 -12.99 4.50 -10.07
C ARG A 348 -12.47 5.49 -11.10
N GLY A 349 -12.08 6.67 -10.67
CA GLY A 349 -11.50 7.68 -11.56
C GLY A 349 -10.23 7.18 -12.25
N ALA A 350 -9.36 6.44 -11.56
CA ALA A 350 -8.18 5.84 -12.16
C ALA A 350 -8.54 4.84 -13.28
N ILE A 351 -9.57 4.00 -13.08
CA ILE A 351 -10.07 3.09 -14.10
C ILE A 351 -10.59 3.86 -15.31
N ASP A 352 -11.37 4.92 -15.09
CA ASP A 352 -11.97 5.73 -16.15
C ASP A 352 -10.89 6.45 -16.96
N ILE A 353 -9.87 7.00 -16.32
CA ILE A 353 -8.71 7.62 -16.98
C ILE A 353 -7.97 6.60 -17.85
N VAL A 354 -7.70 5.40 -17.33
CA VAL A 354 -6.99 4.36 -18.11
C VAL A 354 -7.84 3.88 -19.29
N ASN A 355 -9.15 3.72 -19.13
CA ASN A 355 -10.07 3.38 -20.22
C ASN A 355 -10.01 4.43 -21.33
N GLN A 356 -10.14 5.71 -20.99
CA GLN A 356 -10.06 6.80 -21.96
C GLN A 356 -8.67 6.90 -22.64
N ALA A 357 -7.60 6.64 -21.90
CA ALA A 357 -6.25 6.57 -22.45
C ALA A 357 -6.11 5.45 -23.50
N MET A 358 -6.75 4.30 -23.28
CA MET A 358 -6.82 3.20 -24.24
C MET A 358 -7.58 3.64 -25.50
N ASP A 359 -8.76 4.26 -25.36
CA ASP A 359 -9.58 4.73 -26.47
C ASP A 359 -8.83 5.76 -27.34
N LEU A 360 -8.15 6.71 -26.70
CA LEU A 360 -7.33 7.72 -27.41
C LEU A 360 -6.12 7.11 -28.12
N SER A 361 -5.60 6.00 -27.63
CA SER A 361 -4.46 5.29 -28.23
C SER A 361 -4.88 4.42 -29.42
N GLY A 362 -6.18 4.09 -29.53
CA GLY A 362 -6.71 3.23 -30.57
C GLY A 362 -6.12 1.81 -30.52
N GLY A 363 -6.15 1.08 -31.63
CA GLY A 363 -5.72 -0.32 -31.70
C GLY A 363 -4.27 -0.56 -31.22
N GLY A 364 -3.40 0.40 -31.29
CA GLY A 364 -2.03 0.30 -30.76
C GLY A 364 -1.99 0.15 -29.22
N GLY A 365 -2.93 0.77 -28.50
CA GLY A 365 -3.04 0.64 -27.05
C GLY A 365 -3.45 -0.76 -26.58
N PHE A 366 -4.11 -1.53 -27.45
CA PHE A 366 -4.58 -2.88 -27.15
C PHE A 366 -3.49 -3.96 -27.27
N MET A 367 -2.35 -3.62 -27.86
CA MET A 367 -1.24 -4.57 -28.00
C MET A 367 -0.53 -4.79 -26.67
N THR A 368 -0.15 -6.04 -26.38
CA THR A 368 0.57 -6.40 -25.14
C THR A 368 1.94 -5.72 -25.01
N SER A 369 2.53 -5.28 -26.13
CA SER A 369 3.76 -4.49 -26.16
C SER A 369 3.56 -3.02 -25.77
N ASN A 370 2.31 -2.55 -25.66
CA ASN A 370 2.01 -1.17 -25.23
C ASN A 370 1.82 -1.13 -23.71
N PRO A 371 2.48 -0.19 -23.01
CA PRO A 371 2.33 -0.06 -21.56
C PRO A 371 0.88 0.08 -21.07
N LEU A 372 -0.01 0.68 -21.86
CA LEU A 372 -1.44 0.81 -21.51
C LEU A 372 -2.11 -0.56 -21.28
N SER A 373 -1.69 -1.60 -21.99
CA SER A 373 -2.20 -2.96 -21.79
C SER A 373 -1.92 -3.48 -20.37
N GLN A 374 -0.75 -3.20 -19.81
CA GLN A 374 -0.42 -3.49 -18.42
C GLN A 374 -1.22 -2.60 -17.47
N LEU A 375 -1.18 -1.28 -17.66
CA LEU A 375 -1.86 -0.31 -16.79
C LEU A 375 -3.37 -0.58 -16.69
N TYR A 376 -4.00 -1.00 -17.79
CA TYR A 376 -5.42 -1.37 -17.84
C TYR A 376 -5.75 -2.56 -16.93
N ARG A 377 -4.87 -3.56 -16.88
CA ARG A 377 -5.03 -4.71 -16.01
C ARG A 377 -4.71 -4.38 -14.54
N ASP A 378 -3.65 -3.61 -14.32
CA ASP A 378 -3.17 -3.23 -12.99
C ASP A 378 -4.17 -2.35 -12.25
N VAL A 379 -4.77 -1.35 -12.92
CA VAL A 379 -5.71 -0.42 -12.30
C VAL A 379 -6.96 -1.11 -11.74
N ARG A 380 -7.30 -2.30 -12.28
CA ARG A 380 -8.47 -3.07 -11.83
C ARG A 380 -8.32 -3.61 -10.40
N ALA A 381 -7.12 -3.74 -9.89
CA ALA A 381 -6.88 -4.22 -8.52
C ALA A 381 -7.37 -3.23 -7.45
N GLY A 382 -7.41 -1.93 -7.74
CA GLY A 382 -7.76 -0.87 -6.78
C GLY A 382 -9.04 -1.11 -5.98
N PRO A 383 -10.19 -1.38 -6.62
CA PRO A 383 -11.46 -1.61 -5.91
C PRO A 383 -11.46 -2.81 -4.94
N PHE A 384 -10.53 -3.75 -5.10
CA PHE A 384 -10.42 -4.95 -4.24
C PHE A 384 -9.48 -4.77 -3.05
N MET A 385 -8.80 -3.62 -2.93
CA MET A 385 -7.88 -3.35 -1.83
C MET A 385 -8.62 -3.29 -0.48
N GLN A 386 -7.90 -3.73 0.53
CA GLN A 386 -8.34 -3.79 1.93
C GLN A 386 -8.76 -2.40 2.51
N PRO A 387 -9.49 -2.37 3.65
CA PRO A 387 -10.03 -3.51 4.39
C PRO A 387 -11.38 -4.01 3.86
N PHE A 388 -12.11 -3.22 3.05
CA PHE A 388 -13.43 -3.56 2.53
C PHE A 388 -13.41 -3.63 1.01
N ALA A 389 -14.02 -4.68 0.45
CA ALA A 389 -14.27 -4.76 -0.98
C ALA A 389 -15.29 -3.69 -1.43
N ALA A 390 -15.43 -3.50 -2.74
CA ALA A 390 -16.24 -2.42 -3.31
C ALA A 390 -17.74 -2.46 -2.91
N THR A 391 -18.28 -3.62 -2.55
CA THR A 391 -19.66 -3.78 -2.06
C THR A 391 -19.77 -3.44 -0.58
N GLU A 392 -18.93 -4.01 0.26
CA GLU A 392 -18.89 -3.83 1.71
C GLU A 392 -18.57 -2.40 2.12
N MET A 393 -17.71 -1.74 1.35
CA MET A 393 -17.29 -0.37 1.61
C MET A 393 -18.47 0.61 1.63
N ARG A 394 -19.46 0.45 0.73
CA ARG A 394 -20.63 1.34 0.69
C ARG A 394 -21.52 1.15 1.91
N ASP A 395 -21.68 -0.08 2.37
CA ASP A 395 -22.43 -0.38 3.59
C ASP A 395 -21.75 0.26 4.79
N TYR A 396 -20.43 0.10 4.92
CA TYR A 396 -19.65 0.71 5.98
C TYR A 396 -19.76 2.25 6.00
N VAL A 397 -19.56 2.90 4.86
CA VAL A 397 -19.67 4.37 4.73
C VAL A 397 -21.08 4.84 5.11
N GLY A 398 -22.13 4.13 4.65
CA GLY A 398 -23.51 4.44 4.94
C GLY A 398 -23.82 4.32 6.43
N GLN A 399 -23.39 3.23 7.07
CA GLN A 399 -23.59 3.00 8.50
C GLN A 399 -22.92 4.09 9.34
N VAL A 400 -21.65 4.37 9.09
CA VAL A 400 -20.91 5.41 9.84
C VAL A 400 -21.51 6.81 9.64
N ALA A 401 -21.97 7.14 8.41
CA ALA A 401 -22.66 8.40 8.13
C ALA A 401 -23.99 8.54 8.91
N LEU A 402 -24.64 7.43 9.23
CA LEU A 402 -25.85 7.37 10.06
C LEU A 402 -25.56 7.27 11.57
N GLY A 403 -24.29 7.32 11.97
CA GLY A 403 -23.86 7.20 13.37
C GLY A 403 -23.87 5.75 13.90
N ILE A 404 -23.89 4.76 13.00
CA ILE A 404 -23.80 3.33 13.33
C ILE A 404 -22.34 2.92 13.18
N TYR A 405 -21.73 2.43 14.26
CA TYR A 405 -20.32 2.01 14.26
C TYR A 405 -20.22 0.50 14.26
N PRO A 406 -19.81 -0.12 13.14
CA PRO A 406 -19.63 -1.57 13.06
C PRO A 406 -18.56 -2.05 14.04
N GLN A 407 -18.85 -3.09 14.80
CA GLN A 407 -17.93 -3.64 15.80
C GLN A 407 -16.99 -4.71 15.21
N GLY A 408 -17.35 -5.30 14.07
CA GLY A 408 -16.61 -6.36 13.38
C GLY A 408 -17.35 -6.90 12.19
#